data_e9a06e4317d6ed21703bc947c46c9beb
#
_entry.id   e9a06e4317d6ed21703bc947c46c9beb
#
_cell.length_a   1.000
_cell.length_b   1.000
_cell.length_c   1.000
_cell.angle_alpha   90.00
_cell.angle_beta   90.00
_cell.angle_gamma   90.00
#
_symmetry.space_group_name_H-M   'P 1'
#
loop_
_entity.id
_entity.type
_entity.pdbx_description
1 polymer ?
#
loop_
_entity_poly.entity_id
_entity_poly.type
_entity_poly.pdbx_seq_one_letter_code
_entity_poly.pdbx_strand_id
1 'polypeptide(L)'
;MLLALRHPRLWLVSGWLLIIGAVIANLMPSHDLPSLGGISDKTEHIVGYGVLSLWFAGIYPRTRYPMIGVALLVMGVVIEGLQGAMKLGRQADLRDVYANVVGIVCGLTLALIWFGGWAQRIEALTRKQ
;
A
#
# COMPACT_ATOMS: atom_id res chain seq x y z
N MET A 1 0.32 18.22 -3.19
CA MET A 1 1.49 18.49 -4.04
C MET A 1 2.52 17.42 -3.72
N LEU A 2 3.19 16.83 -4.72
CA LEU A 2 4.27 15.86 -4.54
C LEU A 2 5.54 16.55 -4.02
N LEU A 3 6.49 15.77 -3.50
CA LEU A 3 7.86 16.24 -3.26
C LEU A 3 8.48 16.72 -4.59
N ALA A 4 9.53 17.54 -4.51
CA ALA A 4 10.28 17.98 -5.68
C ALA A 4 11.06 16.78 -6.25
N LEU A 5 10.46 16.10 -7.23
CA LEU A 5 11.00 14.92 -7.92
C LEU A 5 11.33 15.29 -9.37
N ARG A 6 12.35 14.67 -9.93
CA ARG A 6 12.73 14.81 -11.34
C ARG A 6 11.71 14.15 -12.27
N HIS A 7 11.21 12.99 -11.87
CA HIS A 7 10.27 12.20 -12.64
C HIS A 7 8.96 11.92 -11.86
N PRO A 8 8.21 12.96 -11.43
CA PRO A 8 7.07 12.81 -10.55
C PRO A 8 5.97 11.92 -11.13
N ARG A 9 5.80 11.96 -12.47
CA ARG A 9 4.80 11.13 -13.17
C ARG A 9 5.14 9.65 -13.10
N LEU A 10 6.41 9.27 -13.24
CA LEU A 10 6.85 7.88 -13.15
C LEU A 10 6.56 7.32 -11.76
N TRP A 11 6.95 8.04 -10.72
CA TRP A 11 6.70 7.62 -9.34
C TRP A 11 5.21 7.52 -9.02
N LEU A 12 4.41 8.46 -9.52
CA LEU A 12 2.97 8.44 -9.31
C LEU A 12 2.31 7.26 -10.07
N VAL A 13 2.65 7.04 -11.33
CA VAL A 13 2.13 5.92 -12.13
C VAL A 13 2.49 4.59 -11.48
N SER A 14 3.74 4.42 -11.05
CA SER A 14 4.17 3.19 -10.35
C SER A 14 3.38 2.97 -9.05
N GLY A 15 3.09 4.03 -8.28
CA GLY A 15 2.24 3.94 -7.10
C GLY A 15 0.80 3.51 -7.42
N TRP A 16 0.23 4.02 -8.51
CA TRP A 16 -1.10 3.61 -8.96
C TRP A 16 -1.11 2.16 -9.48
N LEU A 17 -0.06 1.72 -10.16
CA LEU A 17 0.08 0.31 -10.56
C LEU A 17 0.16 -0.62 -9.35
N LEU A 18 0.84 -0.21 -8.28
CA LEU A 18 0.84 -0.96 -7.01
C LEU A 18 -0.56 -1.04 -6.39
N ILE A 19 -1.32 0.07 -6.39
CA ILE A 19 -2.71 0.06 -5.92
C ILE A 19 -3.57 -0.88 -6.76
N ILE A 20 -3.49 -0.78 -8.08
CA ILE A 20 -4.26 -1.64 -8.99
C ILE A 20 -3.90 -3.11 -8.75
N GLY A 21 -2.61 -3.43 -8.65
CA GLY A 21 -2.15 -4.78 -8.34
C GLY A 21 -2.70 -5.29 -6.99
N ALA A 22 -2.67 -4.45 -5.95
CA ALA A 22 -3.21 -4.79 -4.65
C ALA A 22 -4.74 -5.01 -4.70
N VAL A 23 -5.48 -4.17 -5.40
CA VAL A 23 -6.94 -4.34 -5.59
C VAL A 23 -7.26 -5.64 -6.32
N ILE A 24 -6.55 -5.93 -7.43
CA ILE A 24 -6.73 -7.17 -8.18
C ILE A 24 -6.45 -8.38 -7.28
N ALA A 25 -5.30 -8.41 -6.60
CA ALA A 25 -4.91 -9.52 -5.73
C ALA A 25 -5.95 -9.76 -4.62
N ASN A 26 -6.46 -8.70 -4.01
CA ASN A 26 -7.47 -8.81 -2.95
C ASN A 26 -8.84 -9.26 -3.48
N LEU A 27 -9.22 -8.92 -4.71
CA LEU A 27 -10.51 -9.29 -5.30
C LEU A 27 -10.48 -10.60 -6.07
N MET A 28 -9.31 -11.22 -6.28
CA MET A 28 -9.21 -12.53 -6.89
C MET A 28 -9.87 -13.62 -6.02
N PRO A 29 -10.53 -14.61 -6.62
CA PRO A 29 -11.01 -15.78 -5.90
C PRO A 29 -9.88 -16.48 -5.14
N SER A 30 -10.15 -17.00 -3.94
CA SER A 30 -9.14 -17.63 -3.10
C SER A 30 -8.43 -18.84 -3.74
N HIS A 31 -9.10 -19.53 -4.66
CA HIS A 31 -8.53 -20.69 -5.37
C HIS A 31 -7.56 -20.29 -6.50
N ASP A 32 -7.59 -19.05 -6.95
CA ASP A 32 -6.70 -18.55 -8.01
C ASP A 32 -5.44 -17.86 -7.44
N LEU A 33 -5.39 -17.66 -6.14
CA LEU A 33 -4.23 -17.05 -5.50
C LEU A 33 -3.09 -18.07 -5.38
N PRO A 34 -1.87 -17.73 -5.84
CA PRO A 34 -0.71 -18.56 -5.57
C PRO A 34 -0.50 -18.63 -4.06
N SER A 35 -0.47 -19.84 -3.49
CA SER A 35 -0.12 -20.02 -2.08
C SER A 35 1.34 -19.61 -1.89
N LEU A 36 1.57 -18.49 -1.23
CA LEU A 36 2.92 -18.05 -0.85
C LEU A 36 3.45 -18.85 0.35
N GLY A 37 3.43 -20.19 0.22
CA GLY A 37 4.16 -21.09 1.10
C GLY A 37 4.04 -20.82 2.62
N GLY A 38 2.81 -20.83 3.18
CA GLY A 38 2.61 -20.72 4.63
C GLY A 38 2.50 -19.29 5.19
N ILE A 39 2.50 -18.26 4.34
CA ILE A 39 2.20 -16.88 4.75
C ILE A 39 0.70 -16.77 4.99
N SER A 40 0.30 -16.24 6.15
CA SER A 40 -1.11 -16.04 6.45
C SER A 40 -1.69 -14.89 5.65
N ASP A 41 -2.97 -14.97 5.30
CA ASP A 41 -3.72 -13.89 4.65
C ASP A 41 -3.52 -12.53 5.37
N LYS A 42 -3.55 -12.52 6.69
CA LYS A 42 -3.30 -11.33 7.50
C LYS A 42 -1.91 -10.73 7.33
N THR A 43 -0.90 -11.57 7.15
CA THR A 43 0.46 -11.11 6.86
C THR A 43 0.52 -10.44 5.49
N GLU A 44 -0.20 -10.97 4.50
CA GLU A 44 -0.29 -10.37 3.17
C GLU A 44 -0.91 -8.97 3.23
N HIS A 45 -1.99 -8.80 4.00
CA HIS A 45 -2.61 -7.50 4.25
C HIS A 45 -1.63 -6.52 4.93
N ILE A 46 -0.96 -6.94 6.02
CA ILE A 46 0.02 -6.09 6.73
C ILE A 46 1.13 -5.64 5.79
N VAL A 47 1.73 -6.57 5.06
CA VAL A 47 2.84 -6.27 4.15
C VAL A 47 2.37 -5.40 2.98
N GLY A 48 1.26 -5.75 2.34
CA GLY A 48 0.72 -5.01 1.21
C GLY A 48 0.43 -3.55 1.54
N TYR A 49 -0.31 -3.31 2.63
CA TYR A 49 -0.64 -1.94 3.06
C TYR A 49 0.57 -1.21 3.65
N GLY A 50 1.52 -1.92 4.25
CA GLY A 50 2.81 -1.39 4.67
C GLY A 50 3.62 -0.87 3.49
N VAL A 51 3.74 -1.66 2.43
CA VAL A 51 4.44 -1.28 1.19
C VAL A 51 3.75 -0.09 0.51
N LEU A 52 2.41 -0.11 0.38
CA LEU A 52 1.66 1.00 -0.22
C LEU A 52 1.86 2.31 0.54
N SER A 53 1.73 2.27 1.86
CA SER A 53 1.91 3.46 2.70
C SER A 53 3.33 4.00 2.63
N LEU A 54 4.34 3.12 2.66
CA LEU A 54 5.74 3.48 2.53
C LEU A 54 6.06 4.05 1.14
N TRP A 55 5.45 3.49 0.07
CA TRP A 55 5.59 4.01 -1.28
C TRP A 55 5.12 5.46 -1.37
N PHE A 56 3.88 5.71 -0.98
CA PHE A 56 3.32 7.05 -1.06
C PHE A 56 4.00 8.04 -0.11
N ALA A 57 4.46 7.61 1.05
CA ALA A 57 5.28 8.43 1.95
C ALA A 57 6.66 8.78 1.36
N GLY A 58 7.13 8.03 0.37
CA GLY A 58 8.36 8.33 -0.38
C GLY A 58 8.22 9.46 -1.39
N ILE A 59 7.00 9.72 -1.89
CA ILE A 59 6.72 10.70 -2.94
C ILE A 59 5.91 11.91 -2.47
N TYR A 60 5.28 11.82 -1.29
CA TYR A 60 4.53 12.93 -0.69
C TYR A 60 5.23 13.50 0.55
N PRO A 61 5.03 14.79 0.86
CA PRO A 61 5.57 15.40 2.07
C PRO A 61 4.89 14.83 3.33
N ARG A 62 5.61 14.87 4.46
CA ARG A 62 5.14 14.36 5.76
C ARG A 62 3.76 14.89 6.18
N THR A 63 3.44 16.13 5.81
CA THR A 63 2.13 16.75 6.06
C THR A 63 0.96 16.02 5.39
N ARG A 64 1.23 15.16 4.40
CA ARG A 64 0.25 14.33 3.69
C ARG A 64 0.10 12.92 4.25
N TYR A 65 0.91 12.50 5.20
CA TYR A 65 0.85 11.15 5.77
C TYR A 65 -0.52 10.79 6.37
N PRO A 66 -1.19 11.68 7.13
CA PRO A 66 -2.54 11.38 7.61
C PRO A 66 -3.54 11.12 6.47
N MET A 67 -3.45 11.91 5.38
CA MET A 67 -4.30 11.72 4.21
C MET A 67 -4.02 10.38 3.51
N ILE A 68 -2.74 9.99 3.39
CA ILE A 68 -2.35 8.68 2.83
C ILE A 68 -2.94 7.56 3.69
N GLY A 69 -2.79 7.64 5.00
CA GLY A 69 -3.34 6.64 5.92
C GLY A 69 -4.84 6.49 5.80
N VAL A 70 -5.57 7.61 5.80
CA VAL A 70 -7.03 7.60 5.63
C VAL A 70 -7.45 7.04 4.27
N ALA A 71 -6.79 7.46 3.18
CA ALA A 71 -7.12 6.98 1.83
C ALA A 71 -6.91 5.46 1.69
N LEU A 72 -5.79 4.93 2.20
CA LEU A 72 -5.52 3.49 2.20
C LEU A 72 -6.49 2.72 3.11
N LEU A 73 -6.85 3.27 4.27
CA LEU A 73 -7.84 2.65 5.15
C LEU A 73 -9.21 2.57 4.48
N VAL A 74 -9.68 3.66 3.86
CA VAL A 74 -10.95 3.69 3.12
C VAL A 74 -10.91 2.66 1.99
N MET A 75 -9.81 2.59 1.23
CA MET A 75 -9.62 1.58 0.20
C MET A 75 -9.75 0.16 0.78
N GLY A 76 -9.11 -0.13 1.91
CA GLY A 76 -9.18 -1.42 2.58
C GLY A 76 -10.59 -1.80 3.00
N VAL A 77 -11.32 -0.87 3.61
CA VAL A 77 -12.72 -1.10 4.01
C VAL A 77 -13.62 -1.35 2.79
N VAL A 78 -13.42 -0.60 1.70
CA VAL A 78 -14.19 -0.80 0.46
C VAL A 78 -13.90 -2.17 -0.15
N ILE A 79 -12.63 -2.56 -0.24
CA ILE A 79 -12.24 -3.88 -0.75
C ILE A 79 -12.87 -4.98 0.08
N GLU A 80 -12.82 -4.88 1.40
CA GLU A 80 -13.40 -5.87 2.31
C GLU A 80 -14.93 -6.00 2.12
N GLY A 81 -15.61 -4.87 1.98
CA GLY A 81 -17.04 -4.85 1.65
C GLY A 81 -17.35 -5.52 0.31
N LEU A 82 -16.53 -5.28 -0.72
CA LEU A 82 -16.66 -5.91 -2.03
C LEU A 82 -16.43 -7.42 -1.96
N GLN A 83 -15.40 -7.89 -1.22
CA GLN A 83 -15.14 -9.32 -1.03
C GLN A 83 -16.35 -10.04 -0.42
N GLY A 84 -16.96 -9.44 0.61
CA GLY A 84 -18.18 -9.98 1.22
C GLY A 84 -19.39 -10.01 0.28
N ALA A 85 -19.51 -9.01 -0.61
CA ALA A 85 -20.61 -8.91 -1.57
C ALA A 85 -20.46 -9.86 -2.77
N MET A 86 -19.23 -10.08 -3.24
CA MET A 86 -18.96 -10.87 -4.46
C MET A 86 -19.11 -12.36 -4.27
N LYS A 87 -19.11 -12.89 -3.04
CA LYS A 87 -19.27 -14.33 -2.72
C LYS A 87 -18.32 -15.27 -3.48
N LEU A 88 -17.10 -14.81 -3.80
CA LEU A 88 -16.08 -15.55 -4.55
C LEU A 88 -15.18 -16.41 -3.65
N GLY A 89 -15.76 -17.05 -2.63
CA GLY A 89 -15.02 -17.88 -1.67
C GLY A 89 -14.26 -17.09 -0.59
N ARG A 90 -14.31 -15.76 -0.62
CA ARG A 90 -13.83 -14.87 0.47
C ARG A 90 -15.02 -14.26 1.19
N GLN A 91 -14.88 -14.05 2.49
CA GLN A 91 -15.88 -13.39 3.32
C GLN A 91 -15.27 -12.12 3.90
N ALA A 92 -16.10 -11.10 4.09
CA ALA A 92 -15.66 -9.90 4.79
C ALA A 92 -15.18 -10.27 6.21
N ASP A 93 -13.93 -9.94 6.53
CA ASP A 93 -13.36 -10.18 7.85
C ASP A 93 -12.80 -8.86 8.41
N LEU A 94 -13.40 -8.38 9.50
CA LEU A 94 -12.90 -7.18 10.20
C LEU A 94 -11.43 -7.31 10.64
N ARG A 95 -10.94 -8.54 10.82
CA ARG A 95 -9.53 -8.77 11.17
C ARG A 95 -8.59 -8.35 10.04
N ASP A 96 -9.04 -8.39 8.79
CA ASP A 96 -8.26 -7.95 7.63
C ASP A 96 -8.19 -6.43 7.58
N VAL A 97 -9.27 -5.75 7.97
CA VAL A 97 -9.24 -4.29 8.19
C VAL A 97 -8.22 -3.92 9.29
N TYR A 98 -8.17 -4.66 10.40
CA TYR A 98 -7.16 -4.44 11.44
C TYR A 98 -5.73 -4.70 10.91
N ALA A 99 -5.54 -5.75 10.12
CA ALA A 99 -4.26 -6.03 9.50
C ALA A 99 -3.81 -4.89 8.56
N ASN A 100 -4.74 -4.33 7.78
CA ASN A 100 -4.50 -3.15 6.95
C ASN A 100 -4.04 -1.95 7.79
N VAL A 101 -4.73 -1.66 8.90
CA VAL A 101 -4.35 -0.58 9.82
C VAL A 101 -2.94 -0.79 10.36
N VAL A 102 -2.61 -1.99 10.80
CA VAL A 102 -1.25 -2.31 11.29
C VAL A 102 -0.22 -2.06 10.20
N GLY A 103 -0.46 -2.53 8.97
CA GLY A 103 0.43 -2.29 7.83
C GLY A 103 0.63 -0.82 7.54
N ILE A 104 -0.47 -0.03 7.47
CA ILE A 104 -0.44 1.41 7.23
C ILE A 104 0.38 2.12 8.31
N VAL A 105 0.11 1.85 9.57
CA VAL A 105 0.81 2.47 10.71
C VAL A 105 2.29 2.13 10.68
N CYS A 106 2.65 0.86 10.47
CA CYS A 106 4.05 0.44 10.36
C CYS A 106 4.78 1.14 9.21
N GLY A 107 4.18 1.17 8.00
CA GLY A 107 4.80 1.80 6.85
C GLY A 107 4.98 3.31 7.00
N LEU A 108 3.96 4.02 7.52
CA LEU A 108 4.07 5.46 7.79
C LEU A 108 5.06 5.76 8.92
N THR A 109 5.13 4.92 9.94
CA THR A 109 6.12 5.07 11.04
C THR A 109 7.53 4.89 10.52
N LEU A 110 7.78 3.86 9.72
CA LEU A 110 9.08 3.66 9.06
C LEU A 110 9.45 4.84 8.17
N ALA A 111 8.48 5.41 7.45
CA ALA A 111 8.70 6.60 6.65
C ALA A 111 9.03 7.82 7.51
N LEU A 112 8.39 7.99 8.67
CA LEU A 112 8.69 9.10 9.59
C LEU A 112 10.10 9.02 10.16
N ILE A 113 10.58 7.80 10.48
CA ILE A 113 11.87 7.57 11.12
C ILE A 113 13.01 7.62 10.10
N TRP A 114 12.91 6.89 8.98
CA TRP A 114 14.03 6.68 8.07
C TRP A 114 13.73 6.87 6.58
N PHE A 115 12.60 6.38 6.11
CA PHE A 115 12.34 6.24 4.67
C PHE A 115 11.52 7.37 4.04
N GLY A 116 11.15 8.41 4.79
CA GLY A 116 10.40 9.55 4.22
C GLY A 116 11.17 10.22 3.08
N GLY A 117 10.52 10.42 1.93
CA GLY A 117 11.14 11.03 0.76
C GLY A 117 12.20 10.16 0.08
N TRP A 118 12.12 8.82 0.22
CA TRP A 118 13.11 7.91 -0.36
C TRP A 118 13.25 8.06 -1.88
N ALA A 119 12.18 8.44 -2.59
CA ALA A 119 12.21 8.66 -4.03
C ALA A 119 13.18 9.80 -4.42
N GLN A 120 13.20 10.90 -3.65
CA GLN A 120 14.18 11.99 -3.85
C GLN A 120 15.61 11.52 -3.63
N ARG A 121 15.84 10.65 -2.65
CA ARG A 121 17.18 10.10 -2.38
C ARG A 121 17.67 9.23 -3.54
N ILE A 122 16.79 8.37 -4.10
CA ILE A 122 17.11 7.56 -5.27
C ILE A 122 17.46 8.45 -6.46
N GLU A 123 16.65 9.47 -6.77
CA GLU A 123 16.94 10.40 -7.87
C GLU A 123 18.24 11.19 -7.65
N ALA A 124 18.57 11.50 -6.41
CA ALA A 124 19.85 12.17 -6.09
C ALA A 124 21.06 11.26 -6.32
N LEU A 125 20.94 9.96 -6.04
CA LEU A 125 22.01 8.99 -6.29
C LEU A 125 22.26 8.76 -7.79
N THR A 126 21.19 8.68 -8.58
CA THR A 126 21.28 8.49 -10.05
C THR A 126 21.79 9.74 -10.78
N ARG A 127 21.81 10.89 -10.13
CA ARG A 127 22.35 12.14 -10.69
C ARG A 127 23.88 12.22 -10.67
N LYS A 128 24.53 11.40 -9.83
CA LYS A 128 25.99 11.43 -9.64
C LYS A 128 26.73 10.49 -10.60
N GLN A 129 26.03 9.79 -11.46
CA GLN A 129 26.57 8.97 -12.55
C GLN A 129 26.40 9.69 -13.90
#